data_ff3d7186991ce488c2b422142d477d79
#
_entry.id   ff3d7186991ce488c2b422142d477d79
#
_cell.length_a   1.000
_cell.length_b   1.000
_cell.length_c   1.000
_cell.angle_alpha   90.00
_cell.angle_beta   90.00
_cell.angle_gamma   90.00
#
_symmetry.space_group_name_H-M   'P 1'
#
loop_
_entity.id
_entity.type
_entity.pdbx_description
1 polymer ?
#
loop_
_entity_poly.entity_id
_entity_poly.type
_entity_poly.pdbx_seq_one_letter_code
_entity_poly.pdbx_strand_id
1 'polypeptide(L)'
;MLDRKTKEERQPLVRAPLVHYYYELIHPFWDGNGRVGRVVEATLLQAAGYEYAPFALARYYLEHIDTYFTLFNACRKGADKHQPHPNTGFVLFHQEGMLATIDALHDRVNRLVGVLLFQSRCRELRDNKTLNPRQY
;
A
#
# COMPACT_ATOMS: atom_id res chain seq x y z
N MET A 1 -0.70 -25.91 -12.73
CA MET A 1 0.73 -25.57 -12.56
C MET A 1 0.83 -24.06 -12.79
N LEU A 2 0.97 -23.25 -11.72
CA LEU A 2 1.12 -21.81 -11.88
C LEU A 2 2.47 -21.52 -12.54
N ASP A 3 2.45 -20.74 -13.60
CA ASP A 3 3.60 -20.39 -14.39
C ASP A 3 4.71 -19.80 -13.49
N ARG A 4 5.96 -20.18 -13.74
CA ARG A 4 7.15 -19.74 -12.98
C ARG A 4 7.21 -18.20 -12.86
N LYS A 5 6.83 -17.50 -13.92
CA LYS A 5 6.75 -16.05 -13.98
C LYS A 5 5.75 -15.46 -12.96
N THR A 6 4.56 -16.05 -12.85
CA THR A 6 3.54 -15.64 -11.86
C THR A 6 3.99 -15.89 -10.41
N LYS A 7 4.85 -16.88 -10.18
CA LYS A 7 5.40 -17.17 -8.86
C LYS A 7 6.49 -16.15 -8.47
N GLU A 8 7.34 -15.76 -9.40
CA GLU A 8 8.37 -14.73 -9.20
C GLU A 8 7.75 -13.34 -8.96
N GLU A 9 6.67 -13.00 -9.68
CA GLU A 9 5.95 -11.73 -9.53
C GLU A 9 5.23 -11.58 -8.18
N ARG A 10 4.83 -12.67 -7.54
CA ARG A 10 4.14 -12.66 -6.23
C ARG A 10 5.09 -12.68 -5.03
N GLN A 11 6.33 -13.07 -5.21
CA GLN A 11 7.31 -13.15 -4.12
C GLN A 11 7.51 -11.82 -3.37
N PRO A 12 7.57 -10.65 -4.02
CA PRO A 12 7.73 -9.38 -3.33
C PRO A 12 6.62 -9.06 -2.34
N LEU A 13 5.35 -9.36 -2.68
CA LEU A 13 4.18 -9.14 -1.83
C LEU A 13 4.13 -10.04 -0.58
N VAL A 14 4.88 -11.11 -0.57
CA VAL A 14 5.06 -11.98 0.61
C VAL A 14 6.33 -11.62 1.35
N ARG A 15 7.41 -11.35 0.61
CA ARG A 15 8.72 -11.08 1.16
C ARG A 15 8.78 -9.75 1.91
N ALA A 16 8.20 -8.69 1.36
CA ALA A 16 8.26 -7.36 1.95
C ALA A 16 7.61 -7.32 3.35
N PRO A 17 6.35 -7.79 3.55
CA PRO A 17 5.76 -7.82 4.89
C PRO A 17 6.48 -8.75 5.86
N LEU A 18 7.08 -9.85 5.40
CA LEU A 18 7.87 -10.72 6.27
C LEU A 18 9.15 -10.01 6.74
N VAL A 19 9.82 -9.28 5.86
CA VAL A 19 11.00 -8.48 6.24
C VAL A 19 10.61 -7.41 7.24
N HIS A 20 9.50 -6.70 7.03
CA HIS A 20 8.96 -5.73 7.98
C HIS A 20 8.68 -6.39 9.33
N TYR A 21 7.95 -7.50 9.35
CA TYR A 21 7.60 -8.23 10.57
C TYR A 21 8.84 -8.65 11.37
N TYR A 22 9.83 -9.27 10.73
CA TYR A 22 11.05 -9.70 11.41
C TYR A 22 11.94 -8.55 11.84
N TYR A 23 11.96 -7.46 11.07
CA TYR A 23 12.66 -6.24 11.46
C TYR A 23 12.08 -5.65 12.76
N GLU A 24 10.75 -5.58 12.86
CA GLU A 24 10.07 -5.13 14.07
C GLU A 24 10.30 -6.07 15.27
N LEU A 25 10.44 -7.37 15.04
CA LEU A 25 10.78 -8.34 16.10
C LEU A 25 12.21 -8.14 16.63
N ILE A 26 13.18 -7.89 15.72
CA ILE A 26 14.58 -7.68 16.08
C ILE A 26 14.74 -6.37 16.86
N HIS A 27 13.96 -5.36 16.48
CA HIS A 27 13.88 -4.04 17.12
C HIS A 27 15.28 -3.41 17.37
N PRO A 28 16.10 -3.21 16.30
CA PRO A 28 17.53 -2.93 16.46
C PRO A 28 17.84 -1.53 17.01
N PHE A 29 16.88 -0.60 16.95
CA PHE A 29 17.08 0.77 17.40
C PHE A 29 16.28 1.07 18.66
N TRP A 30 16.74 2.05 19.43
CA TRP A 30 16.03 2.52 20.61
C TRP A 30 14.70 3.20 20.28
N ASP A 31 14.63 3.93 19.16
CA ASP A 31 13.43 4.60 18.63
C ASP A 31 13.43 4.54 17.09
N GLY A 32 12.26 4.68 16.51
CA GLY A 32 12.07 4.78 15.06
C GLY A 32 12.01 3.48 14.30
N ASN A 33 12.00 2.32 14.96
CA ASN A 33 11.95 1.01 14.30
C ASN A 33 10.76 0.92 13.32
N GLY A 34 9.55 1.29 13.74
CA GLY A 34 8.38 1.26 12.87
C GLY A 34 8.50 2.14 11.62
N ARG A 35 9.20 3.26 11.71
CA ARG A 35 9.48 4.11 10.53
C ARG A 35 10.46 3.44 9.57
N VAL A 36 11.53 2.89 10.10
CA VAL A 36 12.56 2.18 9.32
C VAL A 36 11.99 0.91 8.70
N GLY A 37 11.23 0.10 9.46
CA GLY A 37 10.57 -1.11 8.95
C GLY A 37 9.68 -0.82 7.74
N ARG A 38 8.86 0.23 7.82
CA ARG A 38 8.02 0.67 6.69
C ARG A 38 8.82 1.17 5.48
N VAL A 39 9.93 1.87 5.71
CA VAL A 39 10.81 2.31 4.61
C VAL A 39 11.48 1.12 3.93
N VAL A 40 11.97 0.15 4.70
CA VAL A 40 12.57 -1.07 4.14
C VAL A 40 11.55 -1.86 3.32
N GLU A 41 10.34 -2.05 3.86
CA GLU A 41 9.23 -2.69 3.16
C GLU A 41 8.90 -1.96 1.85
N ALA A 42 8.70 -0.65 1.89
CA ALA A 42 8.39 0.17 0.73
C ALA A 42 9.50 0.10 -0.33
N THR A 43 10.76 0.09 0.08
CA THR A 43 11.92 -0.01 -0.83
C THR A 43 11.95 -1.37 -1.54
N LEU A 44 11.64 -2.46 -0.84
CA LEU A 44 11.56 -3.79 -1.43
C LEU A 44 10.44 -3.90 -2.47
N LEU A 45 9.29 -3.31 -2.18
CA LEU A 45 8.16 -3.27 -3.12
C LEU A 45 8.45 -2.36 -4.32
N GLN A 46 9.08 -1.20 -4.09
CA GLN A 46 9.48 -0.30 -5.16
C GLN A 46 10.48 -0.96 -6.11
N ALA A 47 11.48 -1.66 -5.58
CA ALA A 47 12.44 -2.42 -6.38
C ALA A 47 11.79 -3.55 -7.20
N ALA A 48 10.60 -4.00 -6.81
CA ALA A 48 9.79 -4.98 -7.52
C ALA A 48 8.79 -4.36 -8.52
N GLY A 49 8.82 -3.03 -8.72
CA GLY A 49 7.97 -2.31 -9.69
C GLY A 49 6.70 -1.67 -9.10
N TYR A 50 6.47 -1.75 -7.79
CA TYR A 50 5.38 -1.03 -7.13
C TYR A 50 5.83 0.39 -6.78
N GLU A 51 5.75 1.34 -7.71
CA GLU A 51 6.38 2.65 -7.57
C GLU A 51 5.77 3.53 -6.48
N TYR A 52 4.44 3.63 -6.39
CA TYR A 52 3.74 4.63 -5.57
C TYR A 52 2.99 4.03 -4.38
N ALA A 53 2.35 2.89 -4.55
CA ALA A 53 1.51 2.26 -3.53
C ALA A 53 2.26 1.97 -2.21
N PRO A 54 3.54 1.53 -2.21
CA PRO A 54 4.25 1.22 -0.97
C PRO A 54 4.35 2.38 0.02
N PHE A 55 4.52 3.61 -0.48
CA PHE A 55 4.62 4.78 0.39
C PHE A 55 3.28 5.21 0.99
N ALA A 56 2.18 4.94 0.29
CA ALA A 56 0.84 5.20 0.78
C ALA A 56 0.34 4.12 1.78
N LEU A 57 0.93 2.93 1.74
CA LEU A 57 0.60 1.81 2.64
C LEU A 57 0.81 2.14 4.11
N ALA A 58 1.79 3.00 4.43
CA ALA A 58 2.03 3.46 5.80
C ALA A 58 0.80 4.12 6.43
N ARG A 59 -0.05 4.77 5.62
CA ARG A 59 -1.32 5.35 6.07
C ARG A 59 -2.33 4.26 6.43
N TYR A 60 -2.42 3.21 5.64
CA TYR A 60 -3.29 2.06 5.94
C TYR A 60 -2.93 1.43 7.28
N TYR A 61 -1.65 1.24 7.58
CA TYR A 61 -1.21 0.72 8.87
C TYR A 61 -1.60 1.65 10.03
N LEU A 62 -1.52 2.96 9.84
CA LEU A 62 -1.92 3.92 10.86
C LEU A 62 -3.44 3.89 11.10
N GLU A 63 -4.23 3.82 10.05
CA GLU A 63 -5.69 3.75 10.12
C GLU A 63 -6.19 2.43 10.73
N HIS A 64 -5.38 1.35 10.66
CA HIS A 64 -5.70 0.02 11.19
C HIS A 64 -4.70 -0.43 12.28
N ILE A 65 -4.24 0.51 13.10
CA ILE A 65 -3.13 0.29 14.03
C ILE A 65 -3.41 -0.81 15.06
N ASP A 66 -4.65 -0.93 15.55
CA ASP A 66 -5.04 -1.96 16.51
C ASP A 66 -5.01 -3.35 15.86
N THR A 67 -5.46 -3.47 14.61
CA THR A 67 -5.38 -4.70 13.84
C THR A 67 -3.92 -5.10 13.59
N TYR A 68 -3.08 -4.13 13.23
CA TYR A 68 -1.65 -4.34 13.04
C TYR A 68 -1.00 -4.97 14.29
N PHE A 69 -1.18 -4.38 15.45
CA PHE A 69 -0.59 -4.91 16.69
C PHE A 69 -1.20 -6.25 17.12
N THR A 70 -2.50 -6.43 16.91
CA THR A 70 -3.19 -7.70 17.21
C THR A 70 -2.61 -8.83 16.38
N LEU A 71 -2.45 -8.64 15.07
CA LEU A 71 -1.88 -9.62 14.15
C LEU A 71 -0.39 -9.86 14.43
N PHE A 72 0.38 -8.80 14.71
CA PHE A 72 1.78 -8.92 15.08
C PHE A 72 1.96 -9.85 16.30
N ASN A 73 1.19 -9.63 17.36
CA ASN A 73 1.22 -10.45 18.56
C ASN A 73 0.71 -11.88 18.31
N ALA A 74 -0.32 -12.05 17.48
CA ALA A 74 -0.84 -13.37 17.12
C ALA A 74 0.21 -14.20 16.35
N CYS A 75 0.91 -13.59 15.40
CA CYS A 75 2.00 -14.23 14.65
C CYS A 75 3.13 -14.68 15.59
N ARG A 76 3.54 -13.81 16.54
CA ARG A 76 4.56 -14.15 17.54
C ARG A 76 4.13 -15.34 18.40
N LYS A 77 2.92 -15.31 18.96
CA LYS A 77 2.39 -16.42 19.75
C LYS A 77 2.24 -17.71 18.94
N GLY A 78 1.92 -17.61 17.67
CA GLY A 78 1.85 -18.75 16.76
C GLY A 78 3.23 -19.38 16.53
N ALA A 79 4.27 -18.56 16.34
CA ALA A 79 5.65 -19.00 16.22
C ALA A 79 6.15 -19.70 17.48
N ASP A 80 5.86 -19.14 18.67
CA ASP A 80 6.21 -19.74 19.96
C ASP A 80 5.56 -21.13 20.15
N LYS A 81 4.37 -21.32 19.59
CA LYS A 81 3.64 -22.61 19.59
C LYS A 81 4.00 -23.54 18.43
N HIS A 82 5.00 -23.22 17.64
CA HIS A 82 5.44 -23.98 16.47
C HIS A 82 4.33 -24.24 15.45
N GLN A 83 3.38 -23.31 15.30
CA GLN A 83 2.32 -23.41 14.30
C GLN A 83 2.89 -23.33 12.88
N PRO A 84 2.34 -24.08 11.91
CA PRO A 84 2.73 -23.94 10.51
C PRO A 84 2.30 -22.56 10.00
N HIS A 85 3.22 -21.87 9.33
CA HIS A 85 2.97 -20.56 8.70
C HIS A 85 2.35 -19.49 9.64
N PRO A 86 2.98 -19.20 10.80
CA PRO A 86 2.40 -18.33 11.83
C PRO A 86 2.19 -16.88 11.35
N ASN A 87 2.89 -16.45 10.31
CA ASN A 87 2.87 -15.08 9.78
C ASN A 87 1.83 -14.84 8.68
N THR A 88 1.01 -15.84 8.34
CA THR A 88 0.01 -15.73 7.26
C THR A 88 -0.94 -14.55 7.47
N GLY A 89 -1.45 -14.35 8.69
CA GLY A 89 -2.37 -13.25 9.00
C GLY A 89 -1.75 -11.88 8.74
N PHE A 90 -0.48 -11.68 9.08
CA PHE A 90 0.23 -10.43 8.85
C PHE A 90 0.47 -10.19 7.35
N VAL A 91 0.84 -11.23 6.60
CA VAL A 91 1.02 -11.14 5.14
C VAL A 91 -0.30 -10.81 4.44
N LEU A 92 -1.41 -11.44 4.83
CA LEU A 92 -2.73 -11.14 4.26
C LEU A 92 -3.16 -9.71 4.55
N PHE A 93 -3.01 -9.24 5.79
CA PHE A 93 -3.30 -7.86 6.18
C PHE A 93 -2.51 -6.83 5.34
N HIS A 94 -1.24 -7.11 5.07
CA HIS A 94 -0.43 -6.30 4.18
C HIS A 94 -0.98 -6.29 2.75
N GLN A 95 -1.36 -7.45 2.20
CA GLN A 95 -1.89 -7.55 0.84
C GLN A 95 -3.24 -6.83 0.70
N GLU A 96 -4.11 -6.93 1.70
CA GLU A 96 -5.36 -6.17 1.79
C GLU A 96 -5.08 -4.66 1.82
N GLY A 97 -4.10 -4.23 2.60
CA GLY A 97 -3.66 -2.84 2.67
C GLY A 97 -3.10 -2.34 1.34
N MET A 98 -2.30 -3.14 0.64
CA MET A 98 -1.80 -2.82 -0.69
C MET A 98 -2.94 -2.65 -1.69
N LEU A 99 -3.90 -3.57 -1.71
CA LEU A 99 -5.06 -3.50 -2.59
C LEU A 99 -5.88 -2.23 -2.30
N ALA A 100 -6.26 -2.01 -1.04
CA ALA A 100 -7.02 -0.82 -0.64
C ALA A 100 -6.28 0.49 -1.00
N THR A 101 -4.96 0.50 -0.87
CA THR A 101 -4.12 1.66 -1.22
C THR A 101 -4.11 1.90 -2.73
N ILE A 102 -4.00 0.85 -3.54
CA ILE A 102 -4.02 0.94 -5.02
C ILE A 102 -5.38 1.45 -5.48
N ASP A 103 -6.47 0.91 -4.95
CA ASP A 103 -7.84 1.34 -5.29
C ASP A 103 -8.06 2.82 -4.94
N ALA A 104 -7.64 3.24 -3.75
CA ALA A 104 -7.74 4.65 -3.32
C ALA A 104 -6.91 5.60 -4.20
N LEU A 105 -5.71 5.18 -4.63
CA LEU A 105 -4.88 5.96 -5.56
C LEU A 105 -5.54 6.05 -6.95
N HIS A 106 -6.07 4.94 -7.44
CA HIS A 106 -6.77 4.88 -8.72
C HIS A 106 -7.99 5.82 -8.73
N ASP A 107 -8.83 5.79 -7.69
CA ASP A 107 -9.99 6.67 -7.54
C ASP A 107 -9.58 8.14 -7.47
N ARG A 108 -8.48 8.44 -6.78
CA ARG A 108 -7.94 9.79 -6.69
C ARG A 108 -7.47 10.32 -8.04
N VAL A 109 -6.75 9.51 -8.80
CA VAL A 109 -6.29 9.85 -10.16
C VAL A 109 -7.49 10.07 -11.08
N ASN A 110 -8.47 9.17 -11.10
CA ASN A 110 -9.66 9.30 -11.93
C ASN A 110 -10.44 10.58 -11.63
N ARG A 111 -10.55 10.94 -10.35
CA ARG A 111 -11.20 12.19 -9.92
C ARG A 111 -10.45 13.41 -10.42
N LEU A 112 -9.11 13.43 -10.31
CA LEU A 112 -8.27 14.52 -10.80
C LEU A 112 -8.36 14.67 -12.33
N VAL A 113 -8.29 13.55 -13.06
CA VAL A 113 -8.46 13.53 -14.52
C VAL A 113 -9.83 14.08 -14.91
N GLY A 114 -10.90 13.66 -14.23
CA GLY A 114 -12.25 14.18 -14.46
C GLY A 114 -12.35 15.69 -14.29
N VAL A 115 -11.76 16.24 -13.23
CA VAL A 115 -11.71 17.70 -12.98
C VAL A 115 -10.94 18.43 -14.08
N LEU A 116 -9.78 17.91 -14.48
CA LEU A 116 -8.94 18.51 -15.53
C LEU A 116 -9.66 18.52 -16.89
N LEU A 117 -10.30 17.41 -17.25
CA LEU A 117 -11.09 17.31 -18.49
C LEU A 117 -12.27 18.28 -18.47
N PHE A 118 -12.98 18.37 -17.36
CA PHE A 118 -14.07 19.34 -17.21
C PHE A 118 -13.56 20.78 -17.36
N GLN A 119 -12.50 21.15 -16.69
CA GLN A 119 -11.88 22.48 -16.80
C GLN A 119 -11.42 22.78 -18.23
N SER A 120 -10.79 21.80 -18.90
CA SER A 120 -10.38 21.94 -20.30
C SER A 120 -11.60 22.19 -21.19
N ARG A 121 -12.68 21.44 -21.01
CA ARG A 121 -13.91 21.60 -21.80
C ARG A 121 -14.58 22.96 -21.55
N CYS A 122 -14.61 23.42 -20.31
CA CYS A 122 -15.13 24.75 -19.99
C CYS A 122 -14.32 25.87 -20.68
N ARG A 123 -12.98 25.74 -20.72
CA ARG A 123 -12.11 26.70 -21.43
C ARG A 123 -12.40 26.72 -22.93
N GLU A 124 -12.49 25.57 -23.58
CA GLU A 124 -12.84 25.46 -24.99
C GLU A 124 -14.18 26.12 -25.32
N LEU A 125 -15.22 25.83 -24.52
CA LEU A 125 -16.56 26.39 -24.70
C LEU A 125 -16.60 27.92 -24.50
N ARG A 126 -15.80 28.40 -23.55
CA ARG A 126 -15.60 29.84 -23.34
C ARG A 126 -14.93 30.51 -24.53
N ASP A 127 -13.83 29.93 -24.98
CA ASP A 127 -13.00 30.49 -26.03
C ASP A 127 -13.77 30.48 -27.40
N ASN A 128 -14.60 29.48 -27.58
CA ASN A 128 -15.56 29.40 -28.72
C ASN A 128 -16.84 30.29 -28.54
N LYS A 129 -16.89 31.13 -27.47
CA LYS A 129 -18.05 32.01 -27.16
C LYS A 129 -19.37 31.25 -26.98
N THR A 130 -19.34 29.96 -26.68
CA THR A 130 -20.55 29.13 -26.49
C THR A 130 -21.11 29.26 -25.08
N LEU A 131 -20.30 29.67 -24.08
CA LEU A 131 -20.72 29.95 -22.71
C LEU A 131 -20.77 31.46 -22.43
N ASN A 132 -21.82 31.88 -21.73
CA ASN A 132 -21.95 33.28 -21.27
C ASN A 132 -21.07 33.46 -20.01
N PRO A 133 -20.43 34.66 -19.78
CA PRO A 133 -19.57 34.91 -18.60
C PRO A 133 -20.21 34.63 -17.22
N ARG A 134 -21.51 34.49 -17.12
CA ARG A 134 -22.26 34.18 -15.90
C ARG A 134 -22.41 32.65 -15.63
N GLN A 135 -21.84 31.79 -16.47
CA GLN A 135 -22.04 30.32 -16.41
C GLN A 135 -20.76 29.55 -16.00
N TYR A 136 -19.73 30.24 -15.48
CA TYR A 136 -18.54 29.65 -14.91
C TYR A 136 -18.11 30.25 -13.58
#